data_26428386ca2a30949478f8b7037f73d0
#
_entry.id   26428386ca2a30949478f8b7037f73d0
#
_cell.length_a   1.000
_cell.length_b   1.000
_cell.length_c   1.000
_cell.angle_alpha   90.00
_cell.angle_beta   90.00
_cell.angle_gamma   90.00
#
_symmetry.space_group_name_H-M   'P 1'
#
loop_
_entity.id
_entity.type
_entity.pdbx_description
1 polymer ?
#
loop_
_entity_poly.entity_id
_entity_poly.type
_entity_poly.pdbx_seq_one_letter_code
_entity_poly.pdbx_strand_id
1 'polypeptide(L)'
;MQNLQISSNNNIQAPPLPLTLEQKKKKLRLLRLKRIIRARNSFWEFQKVINPTAFQEEYTYLIILALCLQSFYTDEPVEHLSSVNIDHHKRLDLEGGSIDVEMTEEGEGTRFKVDLSHTDILIIECPPRHKKSYSLINFEDWILGRQSDQIIITCAHNVKIANRMSQFVRDGIDGTRLDP
;
A
#
# COMPACT_ATOMS: atom_id res chain seq x y z
N MET A 1 -1.53 -66.75 1.13
CA MET A 1 -0.44 -66.05 0.44
C MET A 1 -1.06 -64.89 -0.32
N GLN A 2 -1.03 -63.68 0.26
CA GLN A 2 -1.56 -62.48 -0.39
C GLN A 2 -0.40 -61.65 -0.86
N ASN A 3 -0.32 -61.43 -2.18
CA ASN A 3 0.69 -60.61 -2.83
C ASN A 3 0.34 -59.11 -2.61
N LEU A 4 1.13 -58.39 -1.83
CA LEU A 4 1.15 -56.95 -1.75
C LEU A 4 1.92 -56.38 -2.96
N GLN A 5 1.20 -55.83 -3.92
CA GLN A 5 1.77 -54.99 -4.97
C GLN A 5 2.02 -53.59 -4.40
N ILE A 6 3.27 -53.25 -4.21
CA ILE A 6 3.74 -51.92 -3.88
C ILE A 6 3.84 -51.14 -5.20
N SER A 7 2.85 -50.30 -5.46
CA SER A 7 2.88 -49.32 -6.58
C SER A 7 3.75 -48.12 -6.19
N SER A 8 5.01 -48.13 -6.63
CA SER A 8 5.94 -46.99 -6.50
C SER A 8 5.80 -46.07 -7.70
N ASN A 9 4.87 -45.13 -7.63
CA ASN A 9 4.83 -43.98 -8.56
C ASN A 9 5.59 -42.81 -7.94
N ASN A 10 6.91 -42.86 -7.94
CA ASN A 10 7.78 -41.66 -7.70
C ASN A 10 7.90 -40.89 -9.01
N ASN A 11 6.95 -40.01 -9.31
CA ASN A 11 7.09 -38.99 -10.33
C ASN A 11 8.05 -37.90 -9.77
N ILE A 12 9.35 -38.13 -9.85
CA ILE A 12 10.37 -37.13 -9.60
C ILE A 12 10.34 -36.20 -10.81
N GLN A 13 9.57 -35.10 -10.71
CA GLN A 13 9.65 -34.02 -11.70
C GLN A 13 11.06 -33.43 -11.66
N ALA A 14 11.74 -33.49 -12.82
CA ALA A 14 13.03 -32.83 -12.96
C ALA A 14 12.94 -31.35 -12.58
N PRO A 15 13.93 -30.77 -11.90
CA PRO A 15 13.93 -29.37 -11.55
C PRO A 15 13.79 -28.50 -12.81
N PRO A 16 12.99 -27.42 -12.76
CA PRO A 16 12.79 -26.56 -13.93
C PRO A 16 14.11 -25.98 -14.41
N LEU A 17 14.33 -26.00 -15.71
CA LEU A 17 15.53 -25.44 -16.34
C LEU A 17 15.73 -23.96 -15.97
N PRO A 18 16.96 -23.51 -15.72
CA PRO A 18 17.22 -22.12 -15.41
C PRO A 18 16.80 -21.19 -16.55
N LEU A 19 16.10 -20.10 -16.20
CA LEU A 19 15.62 -19.11 -17.16
C LEU A 19 16.78 -18.50 -17.95
N THR A 20 16.62 -18.33 -19.26
CA THR A 20 17.56 -17.59 -20.09
C THR A 20 17.62 -16.11 -19.68
N LEU A 21 18.68 -15.40 -20.08
CA LEU A 21 18.83 -13.96 -19.79
C LEU A 21 17.65 -13.13 -20.30
N GLU A 22 17.17 -13.42 -21.49
CA GLU A 22 16.01 -12.76 -22.09
C GLU A 22 14.71 -13.01 -21.31
N GLN A 23 14.50 -14.25 -20.86
CA GLN A 23 13.35 -14.58 -20.02
C GLN A 23 13.43 -13.86 -18.67
N LYS A 24 14.61 -13.75 -18.07
CA LYS A 24 14.83 -12.98 -16.83
C LYS A 24 14.52 -11.49 -17.02
N LYS A 25 14.98 -10.87 -18.09
CA LYS A 25 14.69 -9.46 -18.43
C LYS A 25 13.18 -9.24 -18.64
N LYS A 26 12.52 -10.13 -19.40
CA LYS A 26 11.06 -10.05 -19.64
C LYS A 26 10.28 -10.19 -18.32
N LYS A 27 10.67 -11.13 -17.46
CA LYS A 27 10.07 -11.33 -16.13
C LYS A 27 10.24 -10.09 -15.25
N LEU A 28 11.43 -9.49 -15.22
CA LEU A 28 11.70 -8.27 -14.44
C LEU A 28 10.86 -7.08 -14.92
N ARG A 29 10.76 -6.89 -16.25
CA ARG A 29 9.90 -5.85 -16.85
C ARG A 29 8.44 -6.03 -16.45
N LEU A 30 7.93 -7.26 -16.50
CA LEU A 30 6.55 -7.58 -16.11
C LEU A 30 6.31 -7.30 -14.62
N LEU A 31 7.26 -7.65 -13.75
CA LEU A 31 7.17 -7.37 -12.32
C LEU A 31 7.14 -5.86 -12.02
N ARG A 32 7.97 -5.07 -12.72
CA ARG A 32 7.96 -3.61 -12.62
C ARG A 32 6.60 -3.04 -13.03
N LEU A 33 6.05 -3.47 -14.17
CA LEU A 33 4.73 -3.02 -14.62
C LEU A 33 3.63 -3.37 -13.64
N LYS A 34 3.61 -4.59 -13.11
CA LYS A 34 2.65 -5.00 -12.07
C LYS A 34 2.76 -4.11 -10.82
N ARG A 35 3.98 -3.78 -10.40
CA ARG A 35 4.21 -2.90 -9.25
C ARG A 35 3.68 -1.49 -9.50
N ILE A 36 3.91 -0.92 -10.68
CA ILE A 36 3.40 0.40 -11.07
C ILE A 36 1.87 0.41 -11.10
N ILE A 37 1.23 -0.61 -11.67
CA ILE A 37 -0.23 -0.71 -11.72
C ILE A 37 -0.82 -0.79 -10.31
N ARG A 38 -0.23 -1.60 -9.42
CA ARG A 38 -0.67 -1.67 -8.02
C ARG A 38 -0.53 -0.32 -7.31
N ALA A 39 0.62 0.34 -7.46
CA ALA A 39 0.89 1.65 -6.88
C ALA A 39 -0.08 2.73 -7.38
N ARG A 40 -0.51 2.66 -8.64
CA ARG A 40 -1.51 3.58 -9.18
C ARG A 40 -2.90 3.39 -8.56
N ASN A 41 -3.27 2.16 -8.25
CA ASN A 41 -4.60 1.81 -7.74
C ASN A 41 -4.68 1.79 -6.20
N SER A 42 -3.54 1.66 -5.51
CA SER A 42 -3.48 1.61 -4.05
C SER A 42 -2.45 2.61 -3.53
N PHE A 43 -2.90 3.52 -2.68
CA PHE A 43 -2.01 4.50 -2.06
C PHE A 43 -0.99 3.84 -1.11
N TRP A 44 -1.38 2.78 -0.41
CA TRP A 44 -0.44 2.00 0.39
C TRP A 44 0.69 1.39 -0.45
N GLU A 45 0.34 0.77 -1.58
CA GLU A 45 1.33 0.20 -2.50
C GLU A 45 2.23 1.30 -3.12
N PHE A 46 1.68 2.48 -3.39
CA PHE A 46 2.46 3.63 -3.84
C PHE A 46 3.52 4.05 -2.82
N GLN A 47 3.14 4.18 -1.54
CA GLN A 47 4.08 4.52 -0.47
C GLN A 47 5.23 3.50 -0.35
N LYS A 48 4.95 2.20 -0.49
CA LYS A 48 5.97 1.15 -0.51
C LYS A 48 6.90 1.22 -1.72
N VAL A 49 6.41 1.73 -2.85
CA VAL A 49 7.26 1.98 -4.04
C VAL A 49 8.20 3.14 -3.81
N ILE A 50 7.71 4.25 -3.24
CA ILE A 50 8.50 5.47 -3.00
C ILE A 50 9.56 5.24 -1.91
N ASN A 51 9.19 4.59 -0.80
CA ASN A 51 10.14 4.33 0.28
C ASN A 51 9.82 3.01 0.99
N PRO A 52 10.35 1.88 0.50
CA PRO A 52 10.08 0.56 1.05
C PRO A 52 10.59 0.35 2.48
N THR A 53 11.60 1.10 2.90
CA THR A 53 12.13 1.01 4.28
C THR A 53 11.30 1.81 5.28
N ALA A 54 10.56 2.81 4.82
CA ALA A 54 9.71 3.63 5.66
C ALA A 54 8.30 3.05 5.81
N PHE A 55 7.79 2.35 4.78
CA PHE A 55 6.42 1.82 4.73
C PHE A 55 6.46 0.30 4.66
N GLN A 56 6.54 -0.32 5.84
CA GLN A 56 6.57 -1.77 6.03
C GLN A 56 5.25 -2.24 6.63
N GLU A 57 4.85 -3.47 6.35
CA GLU A 57 3.59 -4.06 6.79
C GLU A 57 3.44 -4.11 8.33
N GLU A 58 4.56 -4.13 9.06
CA GLU A 58 4.58 -4.11 10.53
C GLU A 58 4.06 -2.79 11.12
N TYR A 59 4.08 -1.71 10.35
CA TYR A 59 3.54 -0.42 10.76
C TYR A 59 2.05 -0.31 10.44
N THR A 60 1.23 -1.10 11.10
CA THR A 60 -0.23 -1.23 10.83
C THR A 60 -0.98 0.10 10.86
N TYR A 61 -0.56 1.05 11.71
CA TYR A 61 -1.12 2.39 11.74
C TYR A 61 -0.89 3.18 10.44
N LEU A 62 0.22 2.91 9.70
CA LEU A 62 0.48 3.53 8.41
C LEU A 62 -0.40 2.91 7.31
N ILE A 63 -0.71 1.61 7.42
CA ILE A 63 -1.69 0.95 6.54
C ILE A 63 -3.05 1.62 6.74
N ILE A 64 -3.53 1.71 7.98
CA ILE A 64 -4.82 2.36 8.29
C ILE A 64 -4.83 3.81 7.79
N LEU A 65 -3.77 4.59 8.05
CA LEU A 65 -3.67 5.97 7.58
C LEU A 65 -3.77 6.06 6.04
N ALA A 66 -3.07 5.17 5.34
CA ALA A 66 -3.11 5.14 3.87
C ALA A 66 -4.49 4.78 3.34
N LEU A 67 -5.17 3.81 3.94
CA LEU A 67 -6.52 3.41 3.55
C LEU A 67 -7.56 4.51 3.87
N CYS A 68 -7.43 5.19 5.01
CA CYS A 68 -8.29 6.33 5.34
C CYS A 68 -8.16 7.46 4.29
N LEU A 69 -6.92 7.84 3.95
CA LEU A 69 -6.68 8.86 2.93
C LEU A 69 -7.20 8.44 1.57
N GLN A 70 -7.00 7.17 1.19
CA GLN A 70 -7.48 6.66 -0.08
C GLN A 70 -9.01 6.61 -0.12
N SER A 71 -9.69 6.02 0.87
CA SER A 71 -11.15 5.92 0.92
C SER A 71 -11.81 7.30 0.91
N PHE A 72 -11.28 8.23 1.70
CA PHE A 72 -11.74 9.63 1.72
C PHE A 72 -11.63 10.31 0.35
N TYR A 73 -10.52 10.08 -0.40
CA TYR A 73 -10.32 10.71 -1.71
C TYR A 73 -11.11 10.03 -2.83
N THR A 74 -11.22 8.71 -2.81
CA THR A 74 -11.91 7.96 -3.88
C THR A 74 -13.42 7.90 -3.69
N ASP A 75 -13.90 8.30 -2.52
CA ASP A 75 -15.31 8.17 -2.12
C ASP A 75 -15.82 6.72 -2.22
N GLU A 76 -14.93 5.77 -1.91
CA GLU A 76 -15.21 4.33 -1.99
C GLU A 76 -14.58 3.58 -0.80
N PRO A 77 -15.21 2.47 -0.35
CA PRO A 77 -14.56 1.56 0.60
C PRO A 77 -13.26 0.99 0.03
N VAL A 78 -12.23 0.91 0.86
CA VAL A 78 -10.91 0.38 0.48
C VAL A 78 -10.52 -0.77 1.39
N GLU A 79 -9.99 -1.84 0.79
CA GLU A 79 -9.51 -3.02 1.50
C GLU A 79 -8.03 -3.28 1.22
N HIS A 80 -7.33 -3.80 2.21
CA HIS A 80 -5.96 -4.27 2.10
C HIS A 80 -5.76 -5.55 2.91
N LEU A 81 -5.10 -6.53 2.31
CA LEU A 81 -4.68 -7.75 2.98
C LEU A 81 -3.19 -7.66 3.29
N SER A 82 -2.86 -7.57 4.58
CA SER A 82 -1.50 -7.59 5.08
C SER A 82 -1.07 -9.00 5.46
N SER A 83 0.20 -9.33 5.27
CA SER A 83 0.81 -10.59 5.73
C SER A 83 1.08 -10.62 7.24
N VAL A 84 0.88 -9.50 7.94
CA VAL A 84 1.06 -9.42 9.39
C VAL A 84 -0.20 -9.90 10.09
N ASN A 85 -0.05 -10.83 11.03
CA ASN A 85 -1.14 -11.32 11.85
C ASN A 85 -1.36 -10.40 13.06
N ILE A 86 -2.60 -9.95 13.23
CA ILE A 86 -3.03 -9.19 14.41
C ILE A 86 -4.06 -10.05 15.13
N ASP A 87 -3.78 -10.40 16.38
CA ASP A 87 -4.59 -11.35 17.17
C ASP A 87 -5.98 -10.84 17.58
N HIS A 88 -6.36 -9.62 17.19
CA HIS A 88 -7.60 -9.03 17.65
C HIS A 88 -8.42 -8.45 16.49
N HIS A 89 -9.65 -8.91 16.37
CA HIS A 89 -10.67 -8.21 15.59
C HIS A 89 -10.99 -6.88 16.26
N LYS A 90 -10.89 -5.79 15.50
CA LYS A 90 -11.21 -4.45 15.98
C LYS A 90 -12.02 -3.71 14.93
N ARG A 91 -13.20 -3.29 15.30
CA ARG A 91 -14.04 -2.41 14.52
C ARG A 91 -14.20 -1.06 15.23
N LEU A 92 -14.04 0.01 14.47
CA LEU A 92 -14.30 1.38 14.88
C LEU A 92 -15.36 1.95 13.96
N ASP A 93 -16.51 2.27 14.50
CA ASP A 93 -17.54 3.02 13.79
C ASP A 93 -17.27 4.51 14.04
N LEU A 94 -17.19 5.27 12.95
CA LEU A 94 -16.91 6.71 12.92
C LEU A 94 -18.16 7.44 12.43
N GLU A 95 -18.25 8.74 12.72
CA GLU A 95 -19.26 9.57 12.10
C GLU A 95 -18.94 9.68 10.59
N GLY A 96 -19.80 9.07 9.75
CA GLY A 96 -19.63 9.00 8.30
C GLY A 96 -18.79 7.83 7.78
N GLY A 97 -18.41 6.85 8.64
CA GLY A 97 -17.65 5.70 8.13
C GLY A 97 -17.29 4.65 9.15
N SER A 98 -16.45 3.70 8.74
CA SER A 98 -15.96 2.62 9.59
C SER A 98 -14.54 2.19 9.26
N ILE A 99 -13.83 1.70 10.27
CA ILE A 99 -12.55 1.01 10.13
C ILE A 99 -12.70 -0.38 10.73
N ASP A 100 -12.46 -1.41 9.93
CA ASP A 100 -12.53 -2.80 10.33
C ASP A 100 -11.17 -3.49 10.15
N VAL A 101 -10.71 -4.19 11.17
CA VAL A 101 -9.45 -4.92 11.18
C VAL A 101 -9.74 -6.33 11.67
N GLU A 102 -9.62 -7.31 10.80
CA GLU A 102 -9.93 -8.71 11.11
C GLU A 102 -8.82 -9.64 10.65
N MET A 103 -8.57 -10.70 11.39
CA MET A 103 -7.71 -11.79 10.93
C MET A 103 -8.48 -12.61 9.87
N THR A 104 -7.79 -13.04 8.82
CA THR A 104 -8.40 -13.92 7.82
C THR A 104 -8.77 -15.28 8.43
N GLU A 105 -9.83 -15.90 7.91
CA GLU A 105 -10.31 -17.21 8.38
C GLU A 105 -9.22 -18.29 8.32
N GLU A 106 -8.30 -18.20 7.37
CA GLU A 106 -7.18 -19.13 7.18
C GLU A 106 -5.98 -18.81 8.07
N GLY A 107 -6.02 -17.70 8.84
CA GLY A 107 -4.92 -17.26 9.72
C GLY A 107 -3.67 -16.79 8.95
N GLU A 108 -3.78 -16.56 7.64
CA GLU A 108 -2.66 -16.18 6.77
C GLU A 108 -2.43 -14.67 6.66
N GLY A 109 -3.03 -13.87 7.53
CA GLY A 109 -2.84 -12.42 7.53
C GLY A 109 -4.00 -11.65 8.16
N THR A 110 -3.92 -10.34 8.07
CA THR A 110 -4.94 -9.41 8.58
C THR A 110 -5.56 -8.63 7.44
N ARG A 111 -6.88 -8.60 7.40
CA ARG A 111 -7.65 -7.77 6.48
C ARG A 111 -7.96 -6.44 7.15
N PHE A 112 -7.63 -5.37 6.46
CA PHE A 112 -8.00 -4.00 6.81
C PHE A 112 -9.06 -3.53 5.83
N LYS A 113 -10.19 -3.06 6.34
CA LYS A 113 -11.24 -2.44 5.55
C LYS A 113 -11.55 -1.07 6.12
N VAL A 114 -11.55 -0.06 5.26
CA VAL A 114 -11.85 1.32 5.62
C VAL A 114 -12.92 1.85 4.67
N ASP A 115 -13.96 2.40 5.23
CA ASP A 115 -15.03 3.05 4.50
C ASP A 115 -15.24 4.46 5.06
N LEU A 116 -14.83 5.48 4.31
CA LEU A 116 -15.00 6.91 4.59
C LEU A 116 -15.68 7.62 3.42
N SER A 117 -16.44 6.88 2.61
CA SER A 117 -17.10 7.38 1.40
C SER A 117 -18.17 8.44 1.63
N HIS A 118 -18.58 8.65 2.88
CA HIS A 118 -19.59 9.67 3.23
C HIS A 118 -19.04 10.75 4.16
N THR A 119 -17.71 10.94 4.14
CA THR A 119 -17.02 11.86 5.02
C THR A 119 -16.57 13.10 4.27
N ASP A 120 -17.06 14.27 4.64
CA ASP A 120 -16.66 15.54 4.03
C ASP A 120 -15.35 16.10 4.59
N ILE A 121 -15.02 15.75 5.84
CA ILE A 121 -13.84 16.25 6.56
C ILE A 121 -13.15 15.08 7.25
N LEU A 122 -11.87 14.89 6.95
CA LEU A 122 -11.02 13.91 7.61
C LEU A 122 -9.99 14.61 8.52
N ILE A 123 -10.10 14.37 9.83
CA ILE A 123 -9.14 14.86 10.81
C ILE A 123 -8.24 13.71 11.23
N ILE A 124 -6.92 13.89 11.07
CA ILE A 124 -5.91 12.88 11.39
C ILE A 124 -5.02 13.38 12.51
N GLU A 125 -5.11 12.74 13.65
CA GLU A 125 -4.23 12.95 14.79
C GLU A 125 -3.25 11.79 14.93
N CYS A 126 -1.96 12.08 14.84
CA CYS A 126 -0.90 11.10 15.05
C CYS A 126 0.19 11.70 15.94
N PRO A 127 0.82 10.90 16.80
CA PRO A 127 1.98 11.35 17.57
C PRO A 127 3.09 11.89 16.68
N PRO A 128 3.97 12.75 17.19
CA PRO A 128 5.14 13.22 16.47
C PRO A 128 6.02 12.06 15.99
N ARG A 129 6.68 12.22 14.83
CA ARG A 129 7.60 11.22 14.21
C ARG A 129 6.95 9.96 13.66
N HIS A 130 5.60 9.88 13.58
CA HIS A 130 4.87 8.77 12.98
C HIS A 130 4.64 8.95 11.46
N LYS A 131 5.54 9.65 10.77
CA LYS A 131 5.54 9.82 9.29
C LYS A 131 4.28 10.46 8.70
N LYS A 132 3.39 11.07 9.51
CA LYS A 132 2.14 11.70 9.06
C LYS A 132 2.35 12.70 7.91
N SER A 133 3.23 13.69 8.10
CA SER A 133 3.50 14.69 7.06
C SER A 133 4.11 14.09 5.80
N TYR A 134 4.93 13.04 5.93
CA TYR A 134 5.50 12.33 4.81
C TYR A 134 4.43 11.55 4.03
N SER A 135 3.50 10.92 4.73
CA SER A 135 2.36 10.25 4.09
C SER A 135 1.46 11.25 3.36
N LEU A 136 1.21 12.45 3.92
CA LEU A 136 0.43 13.48 3.26
C LEU A 136 1.11 13.99 1.97
N ILE A 137 2.41 14.25 1.99
CA ILE A 137 3.18 14.63 0.80
C ILE A 137 3.10 13.54 -0.28
N ASN A 138 3.31 12.28 0.09
CA ASN A 138 3.17 11.16 -0.84
C ASN A 138 1.73 11.03 -1.37
N PHE A 139 0.74 11.42 -0.57
CA PHE A 139 -0.66 11.39 -0.98
C PHE A 139 -0.97 12.44 -2.04
N GLU A 140 -0.42 13.65 -1.90
CA GLU A 140 -0.49 14.69 -2.92
C GLU A 140 0.15 14.20 -4.24
N ASP A 141 1.34 13.59 -4.19
CA ASP A 141 2.02 13.00 -5.35
C ASP A 141 1.16 11.90 -6.01
N TRP A 142 0.52 11.06 -5.20
CA TRP A 142 -0.33 9.98 -5.70
C TRP A 142 -1.59 10.49 -6.39
N ILE A 143 -2.26 11.51 -5.83
CA ILE A 143 -3.42 12.15 -6.44
C ILE A 143 -3.05 12.76 -7.79
N LEU A 144 -1.99 13.58 -7.85
CA LEU A 144 -1.53 14.24 -9.06
C LEU A 144 -1.06 13.24 -10.13
N GLY A 145 -0.49 12.12 -9.71
CA GLY A 145 -0.12 11.01 -10.62
C GLY A 145 -1.32 10.25 -11.19
N ARG A 146 -2.50 10.30 -10.54
CA ARG A 146 -3.75 9.72 -11.03
C ARG A 146 -4.55 10.69 -11.89
N GLN A 147 -4.63 11.94 -11.46
CA GLN A 147 -5.42 13.02 -12.07
C GLN A 147 -4.60 14.31 -12.01
N SER A 148 -3.94 14.63 -13.10
CA SER A 148 -3.03 15.79 -13.18
C SER A 148 -3.72 17.15 -13.19
N ASP A 149 -5.04 17.18 -13.34
CA ASP A 149 -5.89 18.38 -13.35
C ASP A 149 -6.45 18.75 -11.95
N GLN A 150 -6.10 17.96 -10.92
CA GLN A 150 -6.53 18.24 -9.56
C GLN A 150 -5.83 19.48 -8.97
N ILE A 151 -6.60 20.28 -8.22
CA ILE A 151 -6.08 21.42 -7.48
C ILE A 151 -5.99 21.02 -6.01
N ILE A 152 -4.77 20.97 -5.48
CA ILE A 152 -4.50 20.66 -4.07
C ILE A 152 -4.00 21.91 -3.38
N ILE A 153 -4.63 22.27 -2.25
CA ILE A 153 -4.22 23.39 -1.43
C ILE A 153 -3.68 22.86 -0.11
N THR A 154 -2.37 23.03 0.10
CA THR A 154 -1.70 22.62 1.34
C THR A 154 -1.39 23.84 2.19
N CYS A 155 -1.92 23.85 3.41
CA CYS A 155 -1.70 24.93 4.39
C CYS A 155 -0.83 24.44 5.53
N ALA A 156 0.07 25.31 6.03
CA ALA A 156 0.88 25.05 7.21
C ALA A 156 0.95 26.30 8.09
N HIS A 157 1.29 26.11 9.37
CA HIS A 157 1.35 27.20 10.34
C HIS A 157 2.47 28.23 10.07
N ASN A 158 3.44 27.91 9.20
CA ASN A 158 4.43 28.87 8.73
C ASN A 158 4.86 28.61 7.28
N VAL A 159 5.34 29.68 6.63
CA VAL A 159 5.72 29.69 5.22
C VAL A 159 6.88 28.72 4.91
N LYS A 160 7.84 28.53 5.81
CA LYS A 160 8.97 27.60 5.58
C LYS A 160 8.50 26.16 5.46
N ILE A 161 7.53 25.75 6.28
CA ILE A 161 6.97 24.39 6.22
C ILE A 161 6.12 24.23 4.97
N ALA A 162 5.25 25.20 4.64
CA ALA A 162 4.44 25.15 3.43
C ALA A 162 5.31 25.04 2.16
N ASN A 163 6.34 25.89 2.05
CA ASN A 163 7.28 25.86 0.92
C ASN A 163 8.02 24.51 0.83
N ARG A 164 8.44 23.96 1.97
CA ARG A 164 9.12 22.64 2.01
C ARG A 164 8.20 21.52 1.55
N MET A 165 6.93 21.50 1.96
CA MET A 165 5.95 20.53 1.50
C MET A 165 5.76 20.64 -0.02
N SER A 166 5.50 21.83 -0.55
CA SER A 166 5.39 22.05 -2.00
C SER A 166 6.64 21.66 -2.78
N GLN A 167 7.84 21.85 -2.22
CA GLN A 167 9.08 21.42 -2.85
C GLN A 167 9.17 19.90 -2.89
N PHE A 168 8.84 19.20 -1.82
CA PHE A 168 8.85 17.74 -1.80
C PHE A 168 7.88 17.12 -2.81
N VAL A 169 6.69 17.70 -3.00
CA VAL A 169 5.74 17.25 -4.04
C VAL A 169 6.34 17.46 -5.43
N ARG A 170 6.90 18.63 -5.73
CA ARG A 170 7.57 18.89 -7.03
C ARG A 170 8.70 17.90 -7.30
N ASP A 171 9.57 17.67 -6.31
CA ASP A 171 10.69 16.73 -6.43
C ASP A 171 10.18 15.30 -6.65
N GLY A 172 9.02 14.93 -6.10
CA GLY A 172 8.34 13.67 -6.35
C GLY A 172 7.86 13.52 -7.79
N ILE A 173 7.23 14.55 -8.33
CA ILE A 173 6.73 14.59 -9.71
C ILE A 173 7.89 14.58 -10.71
N ASP A 174 8.94 15.35 -10.47
CA ASP A 174 10.12 15.43 -11.34
C ASP A 174 11.00 14.16 -11.30
N GLY A 175 10.64 13.17 -10.48
CA GLY A 175 11.38 11.91 -10.35
C GLY A 175 12.68 12.01 -9.57
N THR A 176 13.06 13.19 -9.08
CA THR A 176 14.32 13.41 -8.35
C THR A 176 14.36 12.71 -6.99
N ARG A 177 13.20 12.32 -6.45
CA ARG A 177 13.10 11.53 -5.20
C ARG A 177 13.30 10.02 -5.39
N LEU A 178 13.27 9.52 -6.62
CA LEU A 178 13.36 8.09 -6.93
C LEU A 178 14.77 7.62 -7.29
N ASP A 179 15.70 8.56 -7.50
CA ASP A 179 17.11 8.27 -7.67
C ASP A 179 17.86 8.41 -6.33
N PRO A 180 18.35 7.30 -5.75
CA PRO A 180 19.19 7.33 -4.55
C PRO A 180 20.60 7.81 -4.87
#